data_b5d2207f081243295a0f055074083e8a
#
_entry.id   b5d2207f081243295a0f055074083e8a
#
_cell.length_a   1.000
_cell.length_b   1.000
_cell.length_c   1.000
_cell.angle_alpha   90.00
_cell.angle_beta   90.00
_cell.angle_gamma   90.00
#
_symmetry.space_group_name_H-M   'P 1'
#
loop_
_entity.id
_entity.type
_entity.pdbx_description
1 polymer ?
#
loop_
_entity_poly.entity_id
_entity_poly.type
_entity_poly.pdbx_seq_one_letter_code
_entity_poly.pdbx_strand_id
1 'polypeptide(L)'
;MARSTSTRWRSPRRRWTGCAQRALNTDINDATIRLLTRLGCDVVIAEGQGCCGALTHHMGKTAESHATAAKNIRAWTREIEGEGLDAIVINTSGCGTTVKDYGHMFRNEPLAAEAQAVAGIAQDVSEVLMKLDLPDAAMGQKVAYHAACSLQHGQQIKTYPKDLLKRAGFKVVEPVDSHLCCGSAGTYNLMQPEISGQLKARKVETLEMTRPDIIAAGNIGCMMQIGSGTDIPIVHTVELLDWATGGPRPAALDAPGKREVPVPILR
;
A
#
# COMPACT_ATOMS: atom_id res chain seq x y z
N MET A 1 1.27 31.40 21.58
CA MET A 1 1.64 31.44 20.16
C MET A 1 2.07 30.04 19.78
N ALA A 2 1.14 29.21 19.25
CA ALA A 2 1.42 27.89 18.80
C ALA A 2 2.08 27.99 17.41
N ARG A 3 3.30 27.46 17.27
CA ARG A 3 3.94 27.32 15.97
C ARG A 3 3.21 26.21 15.20
N SER A 4 2.53 26.56 14.14
CA SER A 4 2.02 25.64 13.13
C SER A 4 3.23 24.89 12.55
N THR A 5 3.38 23.62 12.90
CA THR A 5 4.30 22.70 12.22
C THR A 5 3.63 22.32 10.90
N SER A 6 3.82 23.13 9.86
CA SER A 6 3.42 22.74 8.52
C SER A 6 4.36 21.62 8.08
N THR A 7 3.83 20.41 7.99
CA THR A 7 4.50 19.26 7.38
C THR A 7 4.78 19.61 5.91
N ARG A 8 6.03 19.87 5.55
CA ARG A 8 6.40 20.31 4.20
C ARG A 8 6.60 19.10 3.27
N TRP A 9 5.76 19.02 2.26
CA TRP A 9 5.88 18.04 1.18
C TRP A 9 5.86 18.79 -0.16
N ARG A 10 6.95 18.84 -0.92
CA ARG A 10 7.01 19.56 -2.19
C ARG A 10 6.73 18.67 -3.38
N SER A 11 5.83 19.10 -4.28
CA SER A 11 5.58 18.45 -5.56
C SER A 11 6.21 19.23 -6.72
N PRO A 12 7.26 18.70 -7.38
CA PRO A 12 7.43 18.90 -8.81
C PRO A 12 6.90 17.66 -9.55
N ARG A 13 6.36 17.85 -10.73
CA ARG A 13 5.74 16.86 -11.62
C ARG A 13 6.65 15.67 -11.97
N ARG A 14 6.92 14.76 -11.04
CA ARG A 14 7.65 13.51 -11.30
C ARG A 14 6.77 12.32 -10.93
N ARG A 15 6.67 11.34 -11.83
CA ARG A 15 5.85 10.15 -11.64
C ARG A 15 6.49 9.23 -10.60
N TRP A 16 5.71 8.82 -9.62
CA TRP A 16 6.08 7.76 -8.67
C TRP A 16 6.61 6.51 -9.41
N THR A 17 7.71 5.92 -8.93
CA THR A 17 8.44 4.83 -9.61
C THR A 17 8.38 3.48 -8.89
N GLY A 18 7.34 3.19 -8.09
CA GLY A 18 7.13 1.86 -7.50
C GLY A 18 6.88 0.78 -8.58
N CYS A 19 7.39 -0.47 -8.39
CA CYS A 19 7.42 -1.46 -9.46
C CYS A 19 6.05 -2.07 -9.80
N ALA A 20 5.36 -2.70 -8.84
CA ALA A 20 4.12 -3.43 -9.10
C ALA A 20 2.94 -2.51 -9.39
N GLN A 21 2.74 -1.46 -8.61
CA GLN A 21 1.64 -0.51 -8.82
C GLN A 21 1.75 0.23 -10.14
N ARG A 22 2.97 0.55 -10.58
CA ARG A 22 3.20 1.21 -11.87
C ARG A 22 2.75 0.36 -13.05
N ALA A 23 2.85 -0.96 -12.93
CA ALA A 23 2.44 -1.89 -13.98
C ALA A 23 0.95 -2.30 -13.87
N LEU A 24 0.42 -2.40 -12.64
CA LEU A 24 -0.88 -3.01 -12.37
C LEU A 24 -1.98 -1.98 -12.07
N ASN A 25 -1.67 -0.90 -11.35
CA ASN A 25 -2.63 0.16 -11.03
C ASN A 25 -1.89 1.45 -10.61
N THR A 26 -1.81 2.42 -11.50
CA THR A 26 -1.19 3.72 -11.25
C THR A 26 -2.06 4.63 -10.38
N ASP A 27 -3.39 4.42 -10.38
CA ASP A 27 -4.37 5.29 -9.72
C ASP A 27 -4.17 5.34 -8.20
N ILE A 28 -3.65 4.25 -7.60
CA ILE A 28 -3.32 4.17 -6.17
C ILE A 28 -2.32 5.25 -5.77
N ASN A 29 -1.27 5.45 -6.57
CA ASN A 29 -0.25 6.46 -6.29
C ASN A 29 -0.80 7.87 -6.49
N ASP A 30 -1.56 8.07 -7.56
CA ASP A 30 -2.18 9.36 -7.85
C ASP A 30 -3.20 9.73 -6.76
N ALA A 31 -4.00 8.78 -6.29
CA ALA A 31 -4.91 8.97 -5.16
C ALA A 31 -4.16 9.30 -3.86
N THR A 32 -3.03 8.62 -3.59
CA THR A 32 -2.19 8.89 -2.42
C THR A 32 -1.68 10.33 -2.44
N ILE A 33 -1.13 10.78 -3.57
CA ILE A 33 -0.61 12.14 -3.74
C ILE A 33 -1.73 13.16 -3.58
N ARG A 34 -2.88 12.97 -4.28
CA ARG A 34 -4.02 13.90 -4.19
C ARG A 34 -4.55 14.02 -2.77
N LEU A 35 -4.73 12.88 -2.09
CA LEU A 35 -5.25 12.85 -0.73
C LEU A 35 -4.32 13.57 0.25
N LEU A 36 -3.04 13.21 0.27
CA LEU A 36 -2.05 13.84 1.15
C LEU A 36 -1.92 15.34 0.88
N THR A 37 -1.86 15.75 -0.39
CA THR A 37 -1.80 17.18 -0.75
C THR A 37 -3.05 17.93 -0.31
N ARG A 38 -4.23 17.33 -0.48
CA ARG A 38 -5.50 17.94 0.00
C ARG A 38 -5.53 18.10 1.51
N LEU A 39 -4.90 17.20 2.25
CA LEU A 39 -4.75 17.25 3.70
C LEU A 39 -3.59 18.14 4.17
N GLY A 40 -3.00 18.93 3.27
CA GLY A 40 -1.98 19.93 3.60
C GLY A 40 -0.56 19.41 3.66
N CYS A 41 -0.30 18.18 3.18
CA CYS A 41 1.04 17.65 3.05
C CYS A 41 1.73 18.17 1.78
N ASP A 42 3.01 18.47 1.88
CA ASP A 42 3.89 18.74 0.74
C ASP A 42 4.55 17.42 0.29
N VAL A 43 4.20 16.90 -0.88
CA VAL A 43 4.58 15.54 -1.32
C VAL A 43 5.77 15.58 -2.28
N VAL A 44 6.88 14.97 -1.89
CA VAL A 44 8.10 14.83 -2.70
C VAL A 44 8.24 13.43 -3.28
N ILE A 45 8.67 13.34 -4.53
CA ILE A 45 9.05 12.09 -5.16
C ILE A 45 10.56 12.11 -5.35
N ALA A 46 11.29 11.38 -4.48
CA ALA A 46 12.74 11.39 -4.46
C ALA A 46 13.32 10.87 -5.79
N GLU A 47 14.28 11.60 -6.34
CA GLU A 47 14.93 11.20 -7.59
C GLU A 47 15.77 9.94 -7.39
N GLY A 48 15.56 8.94 -8.25
CA GLY A 48 16.27 7.66 -8.20
C GLY A 48 15.62 6.61 -7.28
N GLN A 49 14.50 6.92 -6.62
CA GLN A 49 13.72 5.89 -5.93
C GLN A 49 13.10 4.89 -6.93
N GLY A 50 12.86 3.66 -6.47
CA GLY A 50 12.31 2.62 -7.32
C GLY A 50 11.68 1.46 -6.54
N CYS A 51 11.92 0.23 -6.97
CA CYS A 51 11.44 -0.97 -6.30
C CYS A 51 12.01 -1.08 -4.87
N CYS A 52 11.19 -1.53 -3.92
CA CYS A 52 11.66 -1.77 -2.54
C CYS A 52 12.57 -3.02 -2.39
N GLY A 53 12.66 -3.88 -3.41
CA GLY A 53 13.44 -5.11 -3.37
C GLY A 53 12.71 -6.30 -2.71
N ALA A 54 11.46 -6.15 -2.27
CA ALA A 54 10.74 -7.19 -1.54
C ALA A 54 10.63 -8.52 -2.30
N LEU A 55 10.30 -8.50 -3.59
CA LEU A 55 10.13 -9.72 -4.37
C LEU A 55 11.43 -10.52 -4.49
N THR A 56 12.54 -9.87 -4.80
CA THR A 56 13.86 -10.50 -4.87
C THR A 56 14.33 -10.98 -3.50
N HIS A 57 14.02 -10.21 -2.42
CA HIS A 57 14.30 -10.62 -1.05
C HIS A 57 13.57 -11.93 -0.69
N HIS A 58 12.27 -12.02 -0.97
CA HIS A 58 11.47 -13.22 -0.70
C HIS A 58 11.90 -14.45 -1.52
N MET A 59 12.56 -14.25 -2.64
CA MET A 59 13.14 -15.33 -3.46
C MET A 59 14.58 -15.72 -3.04
N GLY A 60 15.13 -15.13 -1.96
CA GLY A 60 16.50 -15.38 -1.52
C GLY A 60 17.58 -14.74 -2.39
N LYS A 61 17.20 -13.86 -3.34
CA LYS A 61 18.13 -13.12 -4.20
C LYS A 61 18.68 -11.88 -3.47
N THR A 62 19.47 -12.11 -2.43
CA THR A 62 19.92 -11.10 -1.49
C THR A 62 20.69 -9.96 -2.17
N ALA A 63 21.66 -10.28 -3.04
CA ALA A 63 22.46 -9.27 -3.73
C ALA A 63 21.60 -8.31 -4.60
N GLU A 64 20.64 -8.85 -5.36
CA GLU A 64 19.72 -8.05 -6.19
C GLU A 64 18.78 -7.20 -5.32
N SER A 65 18.29 -7.77 -4.22
CA SER A 65 17.43 -7.07 -3.27
C SER A 65 18.17 -5.90 -2.62
N HIS A 66 19.39 -6.13 -2.11
CA HIS A 66 20.22 -5.10 -1.49
C HIS A 66 20.64 -4.02 -2.50
N ALA A 67 21.02 -4.36 -3.72
CA ALA A 67 21.33 -3.38 -4.77
C ALA A 67 20.14 -2.48 -5.08
N THR A 68 18.93 -3.03 -5.05
CA THR A 68 17.68 -2.28 -5.29
C THR A 68 17.34 -1.40 -4.10
N ALA A 69 17.40 -1.92 -2.88
CA ALA A 69 17.14 -1.18 -1.65
C ALA A 69 18.14 -0.05 -1.43
N ALA A 70 19.43 -0.28 -1.74
CA ALA A 70 20.48 0.74 -1.63
C ALA A 70 20.21 1.99 -2.50
N LYS A 71 19.56 1.82 -3.66
CA LYS A 71 19.15 2.97 -4.50
C LYS A 71 18.11 3.82 -3.78
N ASN A 72 17.12 3.19 -3.16
CA ASN A 72 16.09 3.88 -2.39
C ASN A 72 16.69 4.56 -1.15
N ILE A 73 17.53 3.86 -0.39
CA ILE A 73 18.21 4.42 0.78
C ILE A 73 18.93 5.71 0.39
N ARG A 74 19.78 5.68 -0.64
CA ARG A 74 20.51 6.87 -1.10
C ARG A 74 19.59 7.99 -1.61
N ALA A 75 18.50 7.64 -2.29
CA ALA A 75 17.53 8.62 -2.79
C ALA A 75 16.85 9.36 -1.64
N TRP A 76 16.35 8.63 -0.65
CA TRP A 76 15.65 9.21 0.49
C TRP A 76 16.61 9.90 1.48
N THR A 77 17.83 9.40 1.66
CA THR A 77 18.85 10.08 2.47
C THR A 77 19.15 11.47 1.94
N ARG A 78 19.27 11.64 0.60
CA ARG A 78 19.45 12.97 0.02
C ARG A 78 18.31 13.95 0.34
N GLU A 79 17.07 13.47 0.36
CA GLU A 79 15.92 14.30 0.74
C GLU A 79 15.93 14.60 2.25
N ILE A 80 16.29 13.61 3.08
CA ILE A 80 16.42 13.79 4.55
C ILE A 80 17.49 14.83 4.89
N GLU A 81 18.66 14.76 4.26
CA GLU A 81 19.80 15.68 4.48
C GLU A 81 19.59 17.05 3.83
N GLY A 82 18.72 17.12 2.81
CA GLY A 82 18.37 18.35 2.11
C GLY A 82 17.35 19.20 2.86
N GLU A 83 16.10 19.14 2.43
CA GLU A 83 15.00 19.91 3.03
C GLU A 83 14.34 19.20 4.23
N GLY A 84 14.71 17.93 4.48
CA GLY A 84 14.13 17.08 5.51
C GLY A 84 12.88 16.32 5.03
N LEU A 85 12.63 15.17 5.66
CA LEU A 85 11.41 14.38 5.47
C LEU A 85 10.82 14.03 6.84
N ASP A 86 9.52 14.25 7.01
CA ASP A 86 8.79 13.80 8.21
C ASP A 86 8.42 12.31 8.13
N ALA A 87 8.19 11.80 6.92
CA ALA A 87 7.86 10.40 6.69
C ALA A 87 8.18 9.96 5.25
N ILE A 88 8.53 8.70 5.09
CA ILE A 88 8.54 7.99 3.81
C ILE A 88 7.24 7.19 3.74
N VAL A 89 6.28 7.68 2.94
CA VAL A 89 4.93 7.11 2.86
C VAL A 89 4.89 5.94 1.91
N ILE A 90 4.37 4.81 2.37
CA ILE A 90 4.26 3.59 1.59
C ILE A 90 2.80 3.14 1.57
N ASN A 91 2.23 2.99 0.38
CA ASN A 91 0.84 2.62 0.16
C ASN A 91 0.65 1.16 -0.30
N THR A 92 1.66 0.31 -0.10
CA THR A 92 1.58 -1.13 -0.34
C THR A 92 2.24 -1.86 0.81
N SER A 93 1.47 -2.55 1.62
CA SER A 93 1.91 -3.10 2.90
C SER A 93 3.10 -4.06 2.80
N GLY A 94 3.23 -4.82 1.71
CA GLY A 94 4.39 -5.69 1.47
C GLY A 94 5.69 -4.89 1.30
N CYS A 95 5.64 -3.79 0.53
CA CYS A 95 6.77 -2.86 0.44
C CYS A 95 7.04 -2.19 1.78
N GLY A 96 5.99 -1.80 2.52
CA GLY A 96 6.12 -1.17 3.83
C GLY A 96 6.87 -2.04 4.83
N THR A 97 6.54 -3.32 4.91
CA THR A 97 7.27 -4.27 5.75
C THR A 97 8.76 -4.31 5.40
N THR A 98 9.09 -4.40 4.10
CA THR A 98 10.49 -4.48 3.64
C THR A 98 11.25 -3.18 3.91
N VAL A 99 10.67 -2.00 3.65
CA VAL A 99 11.36 -0.72 3.87
C VAL A 99 11.58 -0.46 5.36
N LYS A 100 10.62 -0.80 6.21
CA LYS A 100 10.79 -0.73 7.68
C LYS A 100 11.88 -1.68 8.19
N ASP A 101 12.21 -2.74 7.44
CA ASP A 101 13.27 -3.69 7.77
C ASP A 101 14.65 -3.34 7.18
N TYR A 102 14.77 -2.26 6.40
CA TYR A 102 16.04 -1.88 5.79
C TYR A 102 17.18 -1.69 6.81
N GLY A 103 16.89 -1.15 7.99
CA GLY A 103 17.88 -1.01 9.08
C GLY A 103 18.47 -2.36 9.50
N HIS A 104 17.64 -3.41 9.60
CA HIS A 104 18.10 -4.76 9.89
C HIS A 104 18.81 -5.39 8.68
N MET A 105 18.26 -5.25 7.47
CA MET A 105 18.86 -5.79 6.24
C MET A 105 20.30 -5.30 6.02
N PHE A 106 20.55 -4.01 6.28
CA PHE A 106 21.84 -3.35 6.04
C PHE A 106 22.73 -3.22 7.28
N ARG A 107 22.37 -3.84 8.42
CA ARG A 107 23.07 -3.66 9.71
C ARG A 107 24.59 -3.90 9.70
N ASN A 108 25.09 -4.67 8.75
CA ASN A 108 26.51 -5.02 8.60
C ASN A 108 27.11 -4.44 7.30
N GLU A 109 26.44 -3.48 6.67
CA GLU A 109 26.86 -2.88 5.40
C GLU A 109 27.21 -1.41 5.53
N PRO A 110 27.95 -0.82 4.58
CA PRO A 110 28.34 0.60 4.63
C PRO A 110 27.17 1.59 4.75
N LEU A 111 25.97 1.21 4.33
CA LEU A 111 24.76 2.05 4.41
C LEU A 111 23.92 1.81 5.68
N ALA A 112 24.47 1.20 6.72
CA ALA A 112 23.71 0.82 7.93
C ALA A 112 23.04 2.02 8.61
N ALA A 113 23.74 3.14 8.75
CA ALA A 113 23.21 4.33 9.41
C ALA A 113 22.06 4.98 8.60
N GLU A 114 22.27 5.14 7.29
CA GLU A 114 21.25 5.69 6.37
C GLU A 114 20.03 4.76 6.28
N ALA A 115 20.25 3.46 6.20
CA ALA A 115 19.18 2.46 6.19
C ALA A 115 18.34 2.51 7.47
N GLN A 116 18.98 2.69 8.63
CA GLN A 116 18.29 2.84 9.91
C GLN A 116 17.49 4.14 9.97
N ALA A 117 18.05 5.26 9.48
CA ALA A 117 17.33 6.53 9.40
C ALA A 117 16.10 6.45 8.49
N VAL A 118 16.25 5.86 7.30
CA VAL A 118 15.15 5.61 6.35
C VAL A 118 14.07 4.71 6.97
N ALA A 119 14.46 3.59 7.58
CA ALA A 119 13.52 2.67 8.22
C ALA A 119 12.75 3.34 9.37
N GLY A 120 13.42 4.23 10.12
CA GLY A 120 12.85 4.95 11.27
C GLY A 120 11.70 5.90 10.92
N ILE A 121 11.68 6.44 9.70
CA ILE A 121 10.62 7.34 9.23
C ILE A 121 9.70 6.70 8.17
N ALA A 122 9.92 5.43 7.85
CA ALA A 122 9.04 4.68 6.94
C ALA A 122 7.69 4.40 7.59
N GLN A 123 6.59 4.80 6.94
CA GLN A 123 5.23 4.66 7.47
C GLN A 123 4.29 4.13 6.38
N ASP A 124 3.38 3.24 6.78
CA ASP A 124 2.22 2.93 5.94
C ASP A 124 1.35 4.18 5.78
N VAL A 125 0.73 4.34 4.63
CA VAL A 125 -0.13 5.49 4.36
C VAL A 125 -1.22 5.67 5.42
N SER A 126 -1.72 4.59 6.00
CA SER A 126 -2.72 4.65 7.08
C SER A 126 -2.15 5.21 8.39
N GLU A 127 -0.86 4.99 8.70
CA GLU A 127 -0.21 5.59 9.87
C GLU A 127 -0.11 7.11 9.73
N VAL A 128 0.21 7.59 8.53
CA VAL A 128 0.29 9.03 8.24
C VAL A 128 -1.11 9.66 8.29
N LEU A 129 -2.10 9.03 7.63
CA LEU A 129 -3.47 9.56 7.60
C LEU A 129 -4.13 9.62 8.98
N MET A 130 -3.77 8.73 9.91
CA MET A 130 -4.25 8.80 11.31
C MET A 130 -3.75 10.03 12.07
N LYS A 131 -2.68 10.66 11.60
CA LYS A 131 -2.08 11.87 12.21
C LYS A 131 -2.61 13.16 11.58
N LEU A 132 -3.37 13.04 10.49
CA LEU A 132 -3.93 14.16 9.74
C LEU A 132 -5.42 14.33 10.03
N ASP A 133 -5.90 15.54 9.83
CA ASP A 133 -7.33 15.86 9.99
C ASP A 133 -8.11 15.42 8.73
N LEU A 134 -8.37 14.10 8.65
CA LEU A 134 -9.23 13.58 7.60
C LEU A 134 -10.67 14.08 7.83
N PRO A 135 -11.29 14.80 6.87
CA PRO A 135 -12.66 15.27 7.03
C PRO A 135 -13.64 14.09 7.10
N ASP A 136 -14.65 14.22 7.95
CA ASP A 136 -15.75 13.27 8.01
C ASP A 136 -16.55 13.31 6.70
N ALA A 137 -16.99 12.16 6.23
CA ALA A 137 -17.81 12.01 5.04
C ALA A 137 -18.95 10.99 5.29
N ALA A 138 -19.88 10.89 4.36
CA ALA A 138 -21.07 10.04 4.49
C ALA A 138 -21.27 9.17 3.24
N MET A 139 -20.32 8.27 2.98
CA MET A 139 -20.31 7.44 1.77
C MET A 139 -21.40 6.37 1.75
N GLY A 140 -21.68 5.73 2.89
CA GLY A 140 -22.80 4.81 3.08
C GLY A 140 -22.61 3.39 2.54
N GLN A 141 -21.69 3.14 1.58
CA GLN A 141 -21.43 1.83 1.00
C GLN A 141 -20.91 0.85 2.05
N LYS A 142 -21.30 -0.43 1.90
CA LYS A 142 -20.78 -1.51 2.73
C LYS A 142 -19.46 -2.02 2.18
N VAL A 143 -18.40 -1.89 2.96
CA VAL A 143 -17.04 -2.24 2.57
C VAL A 143 -16.56 -3.44 3.39
N ALA A 144 -16.25 -4.56 2.71
CA ALA A 144 -15.51 -5.65 3.33
C ALA A 144 -14.01 -5.33 3.32
N TYR A 145 -13.41 -5.17 4.49
CA TYR A 145 -11.99 -4.87 4.59
C TYR A 145 -11.16 -6.16 4.59
N HIS A 146 -10.28 -6.30 3.59
CA HIS A 146 -9.25 -7.34 3.58
C HIS A 146 -7.99 -6.85 4.29
N ALA A 147 -7.74 -7.41 5.48
CA ALA A 147 -6.52 -7.14 6.24
C ALA A 147 -5.32 -7.88 5.63
N ALA A 148 -4.44 -7.17 4.92
CA ALA A 148 -3.25 -7.77 4.34
C ALA A 148 -2.32 -8.31 5.44
N CYS A 149 -1.80 -9.54 5.29
CA CYS A 149 -0.96 -10.19 6.29
C CYS A 149 0.32 -9.38 6.60
N SER A 150 0.95 -8.78 5.60
CA SER A 150 2.10 -7.89 5.77
C SER A 150 1.77 -6.63 6.60
N LEU A 151 0.53 -6.13 6.56
CA LEU A 151 0.11 -5.00 7.38
C LEU A 151 -0.22 -5.44 8.82
N GLN A 152 -1.14 -6.40 8.96
CA GLN A 152 -1.64 -6.78 10.29
C GLN A 152 -0.63 -7.57 11.14
N HIS A 153 0.20 -8.43 10.50
CA HIS A 153 1.20 -9.25 11.19
C HIS A 153 2.60 -8.66 11.09
N GLY A 154 3.02 -8.24 9.89
CA GLY A 154 4.35 -7.69 9.65
C GLY A 154 4.56 -6.31 10.28
N GLN A 155 3.63 -5.40 10.08
CA GLN A 155 3.72 -4.04 10.61
C GLN A 155 2.89 -3.80 11.88
N GLN A 156 2.10 -4.78 12.34
CA GLN A 156 1.20 -4.71 13.51
C GLN A 156 0.13 -3.60 13.42
N ILE A 157 -0.21 -3.17 12.19
CA ILE A 157 -1.25 -2.19 11.93
C ILE A 157 -2.57 -2.93 11.71
N LYS A 158 -3.46 -2.93 12.69
CA LYS A 158 -4.69 -3.74 12.72
C LYS A 158 -5.97 -2.95 12.54
N THR A 159 -6.01 -1.69 12.96
CA THR A 159 -7.26 -0.90 13.03
C THR A 159 -7.27 0.31 12.10
N TYR A 160 -6.15 0.98 11.90
CA TYR A 160 -6.07 2.28 11.21
C TYR A 160 -6.81 2.35 9.88
N PRO A 161 -6.64 1.41 8.91
CA PRO A 161 -7.38 1.49 7.67
C PRO A 161 -8.89 1.40 7.86
N LYS A 162 -9.35 0.57 8.84
CA LYS A 162 -10.77 0.41 9.14
C LYS A 162 -11.35 1.66 9.79
N ASP A 163 -10.60 2.26 10.70
CA ASP A 163 -11.02 3.47 11.42
C ASP A 163 -11.12 4.66 10.46
N LEU A 164 -10.15 4.80 9.55
CA LEU A 164 -10.18 5.80 8.47
C LEU A 164 -11.38 5.61 7.54
N LEU A 165 -11.67 4.38 7.10
CA LEU A 165 -12.84 4.08 6.26
C LEU A 165 -14.16 4.38 6.99
N LYS A 166 -14.26 4.07 8.30
CA LYS A 166 -15.44 4.42 9.11
C LYS A 166 -15.62 5.94 9.22
N ARG A 167 -14.54 6.70 9.48
CA ARG A 167 -14.58 8.18 9.47
C ARG A 167 -15.03 8.73 8.13
N ALA A 168 -14.63 8.09 7.03
CA ALA A 168 -15.11 8.43 5.69
C ALA A 168 -16.57 8.00 5.42
N GLY A 169 -17.29 7.48 6.41
CA GLY A 169 -18.72 7.14 6.33
C GLY A 169 -19.03 5.80 5.67
N PHE A 170 -18.04 4.95 5.45
CA PHE A 170 -18.29 3.59 4.97
C PHE A 170 -18.76 2.66 6.09
N LYS A 171 -19.65 1.72 5.74
CA LYS A 171 -20.06 0.63 6.63
C LYS A 171 -19.06 -0.51 6.56
N VAL A 172 -18.00 -0.44 7.39
CA VAL A 172 -16.89 -1.39 7.35
C VAL A 172 -17.26 -2.70 8.06
N VAL A 173 -17.09 -3.81 7.35
CA VAL A 173 -17.25 -5.18 7.87
C VAL A 173 -15.97 -5.97 7.66
N GLU A 174 -15.74 -6.94 8.54
CA GLU A 174 -14.61 -7.87 8.43
C GLU A 174 -15.13 -9.28 8.13
N PRO A 175 -14.47 -10.01 7.19
CA PRO A 175 -14.83 -11.40 6.93
C PRO A 175 -14.42 -12.30 8.12
N VAL A 176 -15.05 -13.44 8.24
CA VAL A 176 -14.58 -14.53 9.10
C VAL A 176 -13.15 -14.89 8.66
N ASP A 177 -12.31 -15.28 9.61
CA ASP A 177 -10.90 -15.61 9.34
C ASP A 177 -10.12 -14.46 8.64
N SER A 178 -10.40 -13.20 9.02
CA SER A 178 -9.75 -12.02 8.43
C SER A 178 -8.22 -12.08 8.48
N HIS A 179 -7.66 -12.80 9.47
CA HIS A 179 -6.22 -13.00 9.70
C HIS A 179 -5.54 -13.89 8.64
N LEU A 180 -6.30 -14.71 7.88
CA LEU A 180 -5.72 -15.61 6.89
C LEU A 180 -5.21 -14.87 5.65
N CYS A 181 -4.13 -15.40 5.06
CA CYS A 181 -3.56 -14.91 3.81
C CYS A 181 -4.55 -15.08 2.64
N CYS A 182 -4.48 -14.18 1.64
CA CYS A 182 -5.20 -14.32 0.37
C CYS A 182 -4.52 -15.28 -0.63
N GLY A 183 -3.34 -15.80 -0.29
CA GLY A 183 -2.55 -16.68 -1.16
C GLY A 183 -1.55 -15.95 -2.06
N SER A 184 -1.55 -14.61 -2.14
CA SER A 184 -0.61 -13.86 -3.01
C SER A 184 0.85 -14.02 -2.58
N ALA A 185 1.17 -13.65 -1.33
CA ALA A 185 2.48 -13.78 -0.67
C ALA A 185 3.72 -13.56 -1.59
N GLY A 186 3.80 -12.36 -2.18
CA GLY A 186 4.89 -12.01 -3.10
C GLY A 186 4.81 -12.80 -4.41
N THR A 187 5.72 -13.73 -4.63
CA THR A 187 5.77 -14.61 -5.80
C THR A 187 5.19 -16.01 -5.53
N TYR A 188 4.68 -16.25 -4.32
CA TYR A 188 4.21 -17.56 -3.90
C TYR A 188 3.07 -18.11 -4.78
N ASN A 189 2.15 -17.23 -5.19
CA ASN A 189 1.04 -17.60 -6.08
C ASN A 189 1.48 -18.09 -7.46
N LEU A 190 2.67 -17.71 -7.91
CA LEU A 190 3.26 -18.20 -9.17
C LEU A 190 3.99 -19.53 -8.97
N MET A 191 4.64 -19.69 -7.81
CA MET A 191 5.49 -20.86 -7.50
C MET A 191 4.69 -22.03 -6.90
N GLN A 192 3.59 -21.72 -6.20
CA GLN A 192 2.73 -22.70 -5.52
C GLN A 192 1.25 -22.43 -5.86
N PRO A 193 0.86 -22.53 -7.14
CA PRO A 193 -0.47 -22.10 -7.62
C PRO A 193 -1.63 -22.88 -6.99
N GLU A 194 -1.42 -24.15 -6.67
CA GLU A 194 -2.46 -25.01 -6.10
C GLU A 194 -2.84 -24.55 -4.68
N ILE A 195 -1.88 -24.44 -3.77
CA ILE A 195 -2.13 -24.00 -2.39
C ILE A 195 -2.62 -22.53 -2.38
N SER A 196 -1.98 -21.70 -3.19
CA SER A 196 -2.39 -20.29 -3.36
C SER A 196 -3.83 -20.18 -3.84
N GLY A 197 -4.25 -21.06 -4.76
CA GLY A 197 -5.61 -21.12 -5.28
C GLY A 197 -6.63 -21.48 -4.19
N GLN A 198 -6.33 -22.44 -3.32
CA GLN A 198 -7.19 -22.82 -2.20
C GLN A 198 -7.31 -21.66 -1.17
N LEU A 199 -6.21 -20.98 -0.84
CA LEU A 199 -6.23 -19.82 0.04
C LEU A 199 -7.06 -18.67 -0.56
N LYS A 200 -6.93 -18.43 -1.88
CA LYS A 200 -7.73 -17.44 -2.60
C LYS A 200 -9.21 -17.77 -2.53
N ALA A 201 -9.60 -19.01 -2.88
CA ALA A 201 -10.99 -19.44 -2.87
C ALA A 201 -11.63 -19.22 -1.50
N ARG A 202 -10.99 -19.68 -0.43
CA ARG A 202 -11.46 -19.47 0.95
C ARG A 202 -11.58 -17.98 1.31
N LYS A 203 -10.60 -17.16 0.93
CA LYS A 203 -10.63 -15.73 1.21
C LYS A 203 -11.75 -15.02 0.47
N VAL A 204 -11.97 -15.35 -0.80
CA VAL A 204 -13.07 -14.81 -1.61
C VAL A 204 -14.42 -15.20 -0.99
N GLU A 205 -14.61 -16.47 -0.68
CA GLU A 205 -15.86 -16.95 -0.06
C GLU A 205 -16.18 -16.16 1.23
N THR A 206 -15.22 -16.01 2.15
CA THR A 206 -15.47 -15.31 3.41
C THR A 206 -15.73 -13.80 3.22
N LEU A 207 -15.15 -13.17 2.19
CA LEU A 207 -15.44 -11.78 1.83
C LEU A 207 -16.85 -11.65 1.25
N GLU A 208 -17.25 -12.52 0.32
CA GLU A 208 -18.57 -12.52 -0.33
C GLU A 208 -19.71 -12.85 0.64
N MET A 209 -19.48 -13.70 1.64
CA MET A 209 -20.44 -13.97 2.73
C MET A 209 -20.85 -12.70 3.48
N THR A 210 -20.02 -11.69 3.53
CA THR A 210 -20.39 -10.40 4.14
C THR A 210 -21.34 -9.57 3.27
N ARG A 211 -21.57 -9.94 2.01
CA ARG A 211 -22.39 -9.22 1.00
C ARG A 211 -22.02 -7.74 0.93
N PRO A 212 -20.79 -7.39 0.58
CA PRO A 212 -20.34 -6.01 0.52
C PRO A 212 -20.64 -5.41 -0.86
N ASP A 213 -20.70 -4.08 -0.92
CA ASP A 213 -20.72 -3.34 -2.19
C ASP A 213 -19.30 -3.26 -2.78
N ILE A 214 -18.27 -3.24 -1.92
CA ILE A 214 -16.88 -3.03 -2.28
C ILE A 214 -15.98 -3.87 -1.35
N ILE A 215 -14.90 -4.44 -1.89
CA ILE A 215 -13.80 -4.99 -1.13
C ILE A 215 -12.68 -3.96 -1.06
N ALA A 216 -12.22 -3.60 0.14
CA ALA A 216 -11.08 -2.70 0.32
C ALA A 216 -9.83 -3.46 0.76
N ALA A 217 -8.67 -3.10 0.19
CA ALA A 217 -7.38 -3.67 0.58
C ALA A 217 -6.25 -2.62 0.48
N GLY A 218 -5.21 -2.75 1.31
CA GLY A 218 -4.02 -1.88 1.30
C GLY A 218 -2.78 -2.56 0.69
N ASN A 219 -2.97 -3.51 -0.25
CA ASN A 219 -1.87 -4.23 -0.89
C ASN A 219 -2.24 -4.65 -2.30
N ILE A 220 -1.49 -4.18 -3.29
CA ILE A 220 -1.76 -4.48 -4.71
C ILE A 220 -1.71 -5.98 -5.03
N GLY A 221 -0.82 -6.75 -4.43
CA GLY A 221 -0.74 -8.19 -4.63
C GLY A 221 -2.02 -8.90 -4.14
N CYS A 222 -2.56 -8.50 -2.98
CA CYS A 222 -3.84 -9.00 -2.48
C CYS A 222 -5.00 -8.59 -3.39
N MET A 223 -5.01 -7.34 -3.88
CA MET A 223 -6.05 -6.85 -4.78
C MET A 223 -6.12 -7.69 -6.06
N MET A 224 -4.97 -7.96 -6.69
CA MET A 224 -4.90 -8.78 -7.90
C MET A 224 -5.32 -10.22 -7.63
N GLN A 225 -4.86 -10.80 -6.53
CA GLN A 225 -5.16 -12.19 -6.15
C GLN A 225 -6.65 -12.39 -5.86
N ILE A 226 -7.25 -11.54 -5.04
CA ILE A 226 -8.67 -11.61 -4.67
C ILE A 226 -9.54 -11.23 -5.88
N GLY A 227 -9.22 -10.12 -6.57
CA GLY A 227 -9.99 -9.62 -7.71
C GLY A 227 -10.08 -10.59 -8.89
N SER A 228 -9.13 -11.54 -9.02
CA SER A 228 -9.22 -12.62 -10.01
C SER A 228 -10.22 -13.72 -9.64
N GLY A 229 -10.84 -13.69 -8.47
CA GLY A 229 -11.74 -14.72 -7.96
C GLY A 229 -13.16 -14.23 -7.61
N THR A 230 -13.45 -12.94 -7.75
CA THR A 230 -14.75 -12.34 -7.42
C THR A 230 -15.16 -11.30 -8.45
N ASP A 231 -16.46 -11.08 -8.59
CA ASP A 231 -17.04 -10.01 -9.40
C ASP A 231 -17.28 -8.73 -8.56
N ILE A 232 -17.13 -8.79 -7.23
CA ILE A 232 -17.23 -7.62 -6.36
C ILE A 232 -16.03 -6.70 -6.62
N PRO A 233 -16.26 -5.40 -6.87
CA PRO A 233 -15.16 -4.47 -7.13
C PRO A 233 -14.20 -4.41 -5.94
N ILE A 234 -12.89 -4.53 -6.24
CA ILE A 234 -11.85 -4.38 -5.25
C ILE A 234 -11.10 -3.06 -5.47
N VAL A 235 -10.99 -2.26 -4.41
CA VAL A 235 -10.46 -0.90 -4.45
C VAL A 235 -9.40 -0.74 -3.37
N HIS A 236 -8.37 0.03 -3.66
CA HIS A 236 -7.38 0.34 -2.64
C HIS A 236 -7.97 1.29 -1.59
N THR A 237 -7.62 1.06 -0.31
CA THR A 237 -8.11 1.88 0.81
C THR A 237 -7.90 3.38 0.57
N VAL A 238 -6.73 3.78 0.03
CA VAL A 238 -6.43 5.19 -0.24
C VAL A 238 -7.29 5.77 -1.36
N GLU A 239 -7.68 4.99 -2.37
CA GLU A 239 -8.59 5.45 -3.43
C GLU A 239 -9.99 5.73 -2.88
N LEU A 240 -10.47 4.89 -1.95
CA LEU A 240 -11.75 5.13 -1.26
C LEU A 240 -11.70 6.38 -0.39
N LEU A 241 -10.61 6.62 0.32
CA LEU A 241 -10.42 7.80 1.16
C LEU A 241 -10.27 9.09 0.31
N ASP A 242 -9.55 9.02 -0.82
CA ASP A 242 -9.44 10.12 -1.77
C ASP A 242 -10.82 10.48 -2.33
N TRP A 243 -11.59 9.48 -2.77
CA TRP A 243 -12.97 9.69 -3.25
C TRP A 243 -13.88 10.29 -2.18
N ALA A 244 -13.88 9.76 -0.97
CA ALA A 244 -14.70 10.25 0.13
C ALA A 244 -14.40 11.70 0.50
N THR A 245 -13.19 12.19 0.24
CA THR A 245 -12.74 13.55 0.55
C THR A 245 -12.73 14.51 -0.65
N GLY A 246 -13.41 14.15 -1.76
CA GLY A 246 -13.58 14.99 -2.94
C GLY A 246 -12.66 14.67 -4.12
N GLY A 247 -11.94 13.55 -4.08
CA GLY A 247 -11.24 12.99 -5.23
C GLY A 247 -12.15 12.26 -6.22
N PRO A 248 -11.63 11.78 -7.35
CA PRO A 248 -12.42 11.06 -8.34
C PRO A 248 -12.92 9.72 -7.79
N ARG A 249 -14.07 9.28 -8.30
CA ARG A 249 -14.57 7.94 -8.03
C ARG A 249 -13.58 6.89 -8.59
N PRO A 250 -13.24 5.83 -7.82
CA PRO A 250 -12.35 4.79 -8.30
C PRO A 250 -12.88 4.09 -9.55
N ALA A 251 -12.06 3.98 -10.60
CA ALA A 251 -12.44 3.39 -11.88
C ALA A 251 -12.93 1.92 -11.75
N ALA A 252 -12.51 1.20 -10.71
CA ALA A 252 -12.98 -0.14 -10.43
C ALA A 252 -14.48 -0.21 -10.11
N LEU A 253 -15.09 0.90 -9.70
CA LEU A 253 -16.53 0.99 -9.37
C LEU A 253 -17.40 1.30 -10.59
N ASP A 254 -16.80 1.67 -11.72
CA ASP A 254 -17.52 2.00 -12.96
C ASP A 254 -17.51 0.83 -13.98
N ALA A 255 -16.67 -0.18 -13.75
CA ALA A 255 -16.56 -1.34 -14.62
C ALA A 255 -17.59 -2.42 -14.22
N PRO A 256 -18.56 -2.76 -15.08
CA PRO A 256 -19.39 -3.94 -14.85
C PRO A 256 -18.56 -5.20 -15.11
N GLY A 257 -18.28 -6.00 -14.08
CA GLY A 257 -17.76 -7.37 -14.17
C GLY A 257 -16.37 -7.55 -14.80
N LYS A 258 -15.59 -8.48 -14.24
CA LYS A 258 -14.29 -9.03 -14.68
C LYS A 258 -13.36 -8.10 -15.43
N ARG A 259 -12.41 -7.51 -14.73
CA ARG A 259 -11.14 -7.09 -15.37
C ARG A 259 -10.38 -8.35 -15.78
N GLU A 260 -10.24 -8.60 -17.09
CA GLU A 260 -9.22 -9.50 -17.57
C GLU A 260 -7.85 -8.94 -17.09
N VAL A 261 -7.25 -9.64 -16.16
CA VAL A 261 -5.88 -9.35 -15.75
C VAL A 261 -4.98 -9.86 -16.87
N PRO A 262 -4.21 -9.00 -17.54
CA PRO A 262 -3.23 -9.47 -18.50
C PRO A 262 -2.26 -10.40 -17.76
N VAL A 263 -2.31 -11.69 -18.05
CA VAL A 263 -1.29 -12.62 -17.58
C VAL A 263 -0.02 -12.27 -18.34
N PRO A 264 1.08 -11.85 -17.68
CA PRO A 264 2.34 -11.64 -18.37
C PRO A 264 2.77 -12.98 -18.96
N ILE A 265 2.77 -13.08 -20.29
CA ILE A 265 3.39 -14.22 -20.97
C ILE A 265 4.89 -14.01 -20.80
N LEU A 266 5.47 -14.71 -19.83
CA LEU A 266 6.90 -14.88 -19.74
C LEU A 266 7.35 -15.74 -20.93
N ARG A 267 7.93 -15.12 -21.95
CA ARG A 267 8.74 -15.79 -22.97
C ARG A 267 10.18 -15.84 -22.53
#